data_cfba1e41c81d57f791a18d6aaa7ce86f
#
_entry.id   cfba1e41c81d57f791a18d6aaa7ce86f
#
_cell.length_a   1.000
_cell.length_b   1.000
_cell.length_c   1.000
_cell.angle_alpha   90.00
_cell.angle_beta   90.00
_cell.angle_gamma   90.00
#
_symmetry.space_group_name_H-M   'P 1'
#
loop_
_entity.id
_entity.type
_entity.pdbx_description
1 polymer ?
#
loop_
_entity_poly.entity_id
_entity_poly.type
_entity_poly.pdbx_seq_one_letter_code
_entity_poly.pdbx_strand_id
1 'polypeptide(L)'
;MKRVLLVFTRSASGVDGPRPVCEAAASSRLRQWKDSLLQGAIKRAQFAVPPMALMLLSSIEVSGVEQHICDMRFDDLPLNEKWDLVGITVHTGLAKTAFDVARQFRARGIKVVLGGPHVTLFPETCTAYADALVIGEADDLWREVLEDLSSGGLKPRYESESYPDLSVSRPVSKHALTIDRYFTTNLVQTSRGCVYGCDFCNVSLMNGKQHRHRSIEDVVCEVERFLREDKRVFFFVDDTINADAEYAEALFSRLIPYKIKWVGQATTMLGQQHDLLKVFEKSGCSGLLVGIEGVTDETNHAHNKFHNSAHKLAGNIRAMREAGICIYGSFIYGLDGDTLQTPEALYDFIEETGVDIPGINLLRPIPGTRLFDRLAAEGRLMFPKEDIYAFRYSWGQELLCKPRQIGVEDFINSYIALTKRVYTFKNAVKRASRAPSIRGAILMFNLAYIHMYGLSRRDLGYQLKHLKEDRSEHLKPV
;
A
#
# COMPACT_ATOMS: atom_id res chain seq x y z
N MET A 1 -24.43 26.65 -4.09
CA MET A 1 -23.88 25.34 -3.67
C MET A 1 -22.41 25.36 -3.98
N LYS A 2 -21.54 25.06 -3.00
CA LYS A 2 -20.09 24.96 -3.16
C LYS A 2 -19.72 23.61 -3.75
N ARG A 3 -18.80 23.58 -4.73
CA ARG A 3 -18.33 22.35 -5.36
C ARG A 3 -16.90 22.04 -4.91
N VAL A 4 -16.70 20.87 -4.35
CA VAL A 4 -15.41 20.42 -3.82
C VAL A 4 -14.95 19.18 -4.61
N LEU A 5 -13.69 19.19 -5.07
CA LEU A 5 -13.05 18.06 -5.73
C LEU A 5 -12.03 17.43 -4.80
N LEU A 6 -12.14 16.13 -4.57
CA LEU A 6 -11.16 15.32 -3.86
C LEU A 6 -10.30 14.55 -4.87
N VAL A 7 -8.99 14.76 -4.86
CA VAL A 7 -8.08 14.20 -5.86
C VAL A 7 -7.17 13.13 -5.24
N PHE A 8 -7.19 11.94 -5.84
CA PHE A 8 -6.20 10.91 -5.62
C PHE A 8 -5.19 10.94 -6.78
N THR A 9 -3.92 11.21 -6.46
CA THR A 9 -2.89 11.39 -7.49
C THR A 9 -2.32 10.05 -7.97
N ARG A 10 -1.88 10.02 -9.23
CA ARG A 10 -1.14 8.90 -9.84
C ARG A 10 0.35 9.22 -9.98
N SER A 11 1.18 8.22 -10.25
CA SER A 11 2.57 8.46 -10.66
C SER A 11 2.63 9.27 -11.96
N ALA A 12 3.58 10.22 -12.04
CA ALA A 12 3.80 11.07 -13.22
C ALA A 12 4.07 10.28 -14.52
N SER A 13 4.42 8.99 -14.42
CA SER A 13 4.68 8.11 -15.56
C SER A 13 3.44 7.59 -16.28
N GLY A 14 2.22 7.99 -15.87
CA GLY A 14 0.97 7.61 -16.57
C GLY A 14 0.58 6.14 -16.51
N VAL A 15 1.46 5.30 -16.01
CA VAL A 15 1.23 3.91 -15.64
C VAL A 15 1.67 3.83 -14.19
N ASP A 16 0.91 3.20 -13.31
CA ASP A 16 1.38 2.84 -11.96
C ASP A 16 2.44 1.73 -12.06
N GLY A 17 3.52 2.06 -12.76
CA GLY A 17 4.68 1.23 -13.02
C GLY A 17 5.79 2.10 -13.58
N PRO A 18 7.05 1.78 -13.32
CA PRO A 18 8.17 2.57 -13.80
C PRO A 18 8.14 2.61 -15.33
N ARG A 19 8.21 3.83 -15.90
CA ARG A 19 8.78 3.89 -17.26
C ARG A 19 10.20 3.38 -17.12
N PRO A 20 10.65 2.44 -17.97
CA PRO A 20 12.06 2.14 -18.05
C PRO A 20 12.80 3.44 -18.33
N VAL A 21 13.89 3.70 -17.61
CA VAL A 21 14.81 4.81 -17.86
C VAL A 21 15.49 4.64 -19.24
N CYS A 22 15.25 3.53 -19.91
CA CYS A 22 15.62 3.29 -21.30
C CYS A 22 14.44 3.63 -22.22
N GLU A 23 14.59 4.67 -23.04
CA GLU A 23 13.86 4.79 -24.30
C GLU A 23 14.04 3.51 -25.11
N ALA A 24 12.93 2.88 -25.47
CA ALA A 24 12.89 1.57 -26.08
C ALA A 24 13.70 1.53 -27.38
N ALA A 25 14.69 0.67 -27.41
CA ALA A 25 15.13 0.09 -28.68
C ALA A 25 13.89 -0.58 -29.33
N ALA A 26 13.64 -0.26 -30.61
CA ALA A 26 12.47 -0.60 -31.40
C ALA A 26 11.98 -2.05 -31.16
N SER A 27 10.91 -2.20 -30.41
CA SER A 27 10.25 -3.49 -30.22
C SER A 27 9.32 -3.77 -31.40
N SER A 28 9.31 -5.01 -31.88
CA SER A 28 8.45 -5.42 -32.99
C SER A 28 6.97 -5.12 -32.69
N ARG A 29 6.16 -4.77 -33.73
CA ARG A 29 4.71 -4.49 -33.60
C ARG A 29 3.94 -5.59 -32.85
N LEU A 30 4.38 -6.85 -32.97
CA LEU A 30 3.80 -8.00 -32.28
C LEU A 30 4.07 -7.97 -30.77
N ARG A 31 5.23 -7.45 -30.34
CA ARG A 31 5.58 -7.25 -28.92
C ARG A 31 4.77 -6.11 -28.32
N GLN A 32 4.64 -5.00 -29.04
CA GLN A 32 3.80 -3.85 -28.63
C GLN A 32 2.33 -4.26 -28.49
N TRP A 33 1.79 -5.10 -29.38
CA TRP A 33 0.42 -5.59 -29.32
C TRP A 33 0.21 -6.54 -28.12
N LYS A 34 1.15 -7.48 -27.89
CA LYS A 34 1.12 -8.36 -26.71
C LYS A 34 1.26 -7.56 -25.39
N ASP A 35 2.15 -6.58 -25.37
CA ASP A 35 2.34 -5.70 -24.21
C ASP A 35 1.08 -4.84 -23.96
N SER A 36 0.42 -4.35 -25.01
CA SER A 36 -0.83 -3.59 -24.91
C SER A 36 -2.01 -4.45 -24.43
N LEU A 37 -2.17 -5.69 -24.93
CA LEU A 37 -3.18 -6.62 -24.42
C LEU A 37 -2.91 -7.04 -22.98
N LEU A 38 -1.65 -7.32 -22.65
CA LEU A 38 -1.24 -7.68 -21.31
C LEU A 38 -1.38 -6.49 -20.36
N GLN A 39 -1.03 -5.27 -20.78
CA GLN A 39 -1.27 -4.04 -20.03
C GLN A 39 -2.77 -3.75 -19.85
N GLY A 40 -3.60 -4.02 -20.85
CA GLY A 40 -5.05 -3.93 -20.73
C GLY A 40 -5.63 -4.95 -19.74
N ALA A 41 -5.12 -6.18 -19.76
CA ALA A 41 -5.48 -7.22 -18.80
C ALA A 41 -4.93 -6.91 -17.40
N ILE A 42 -3.70 -6.39 -17.29
CA ILE A 42 -3.07 -5.95 -16.03
C ILE A 42 -3.80 -4.72 -15.47
N LYS A 43 -4.21 -3.75 -16.29
CA LYS A 43 -5.05 -2.62 -15.85
C LYS A 43 -6.41 -3.08 -15.29
N ARG A 44 -7.00 -4.12 -15.86
CA ARG A 44 -8.23 -4.76 -15.33
C ARG A 44 -7.95 -5.68 -14.15
N ALA A 45 -6.77 -6.28 -14.09
CA ALA A 45 -6.29 -7.14 -13.00
C ALA A 45 -5.50 -6.37 -11.93
N GLN A 46 -5.15 -5.10 -12.14
CA GLN A 46 -4.84 -4.22 -11.02
C GLN A 46 -6.11 -4.20 -10.19
N PHE A 47 -6.08 -4.88 -9.08
CA PHE A 47 -7.13 -4.88 -8.05
C PHE A 47 -7.22 -3.47 -7.48
N ALA A 48 -7.56 -2.52 -8.36
CA ALA A 48 -7.75 -1.16 -7.98
C ALA A 48 -8.97 -1.13 -7.07
N VAL A 49 -8.70 -0.82 -5.83
CA VAL A 49 -9.74 -0.44 -4.86
C VAL A 49 -9.81 1.08 -4.81
N PRO A 50 -10.97 1.66 -4.54
CA PRO A 50 -11.09 3.11 -4.42
C PRO A 50 -10.24 3.63 -3.26
N PRO A 51 -9.86 4.91 -3.29
CA PRO A 51 -9.13 5.54 -2.19
C PRO A 51 -10.06 5.73 -0.99
N MET A 52 -10.00 4.80 -0.01
CA MET A 52 -10.89 4.75 1.17
C MET A 52 -10.98 6.10 1.91
N ALA A 53 -9.84 6.78 2.10
CA ALA A 53 -9.84 8.09 2.75
C ALA A 53 -10.73 9.11 2.02
N LEU A 54 -10.69 9.15 0.68
CA LEU A 54 -11.52 10.08 -0.08
C LEU A 54 -13.01 9.67 -0.07
N MET A 55 -13.29 8.36 -0.02
CA MET A 55 -14.68 7.89 0.20
C MET A 55 -15.21 8.37 1.54
N LEU A 56 -14.43 8.24 2.61
CA LEU A 56 -14.80 8.71 3.94
C LEU A 56 -15.03 10.23 3.94
N LEU A 57 -14.10 11.01 3.41
CA LEU A 57 -14.21 12.47 3.37
C LEU A 57 -15.39 12.93 2.55
N SER A 58 -15.62 12.31 1.38
CA SER A 58 -16.78 12.66 0.52
C SER A 58 -18.12 12.31 1.15
N SER A 59 -18.14 11.45 2.17
CA SER A 59 -19.34 11.06 2.92
C SER A 59 -19.69 12.05 4.04
N ILE A 60 -18.81 13.00 4.33
CA ILE A 60 -19.06 14.06 5.34
C ILE A 60 -19.94 15.12 4.70
N GLU A 61 -21.20 15.17 5.11
CA GLU A 61 -22.19 16.10 4.58
C GLU A 61 -22.14 17.44 5.32
N VAL A 62 -22.06 18.53 4.55
CA VAL A 62 -22.24 19.92 5.01
C VAL A 62 -23.24 20.61 4.09
N SER A 63 -24.21 21.32 4.68
CA SER A 63 -25.27 21.99 3.91
C SER A 63 -24.69 22.95 2.87
N GLY A 64 -25.15 22.84 1.65
CA GLY A 64 -24.70 23.70 0.55
C GLY A 64 -23.35 23.31 -0.06
N VAL A 65 -22.78 22.14 0.28
CA VAL A 65 -21.54 21.63 -0.29
C VAL A 65 -21.80 20.31 -1.03
N GLU A 66 -21.28 20.21 -2.25
CA GLU A 66 -21.27 18.99 -3.07
C GLU A 66 -19.84 18.53 -3.27
N GLN A 67 -19.57 17.23 -3.04
CA GLN A 67 -18.23 16.65 -3.11
C GLN A 67 -18.13 15.63 -4.25
N HIS A 68 -17.02 15.67 -4.99
CA HIS A 68 -16.69 14.78 -6.10
C HIS A 68 -15.30 14.17 -5.90
N ILE A 69 -15.08 12.94 -6.39
CA ILE A 69 -13.78 12.27 -6.36
C ILE A 69 -13.22 12.17 -7.78
N CYS A 70 -11.99 12.64 -7.98
CA CYS A 70 -11.17 12.39 -9.16
C CYS A 70 -10.05 11.40 -8.80
N ASP A 71 -10.12 10.19 -9.31
CA ASP A 71 -9.06 9.22 -9.20
C ASP A 71 -8.19 9.26 -10.47
N MET A 72 -7.06 9.95 -10.39
CA MET A 72 -6.17 10.14 -11.55
C MET A 72 -5.59 8.83 -12.12
N ARG A 73 -5.79 7.69 -11.47
CA ARG A 73 -5.46 6.38 -12.07
C ARG A 73 -6.34 6.08 -13.28
N PHE A 74 -7.55 6.67 -13.32
CA PHE A 74 -8.59 6.44 -14.33
C PHE A 74 -9.07 7.72 -14.99
N ASP A 75 -9.01 8.87 -14.30
CA ASP A 75 -9.57 10.15 -14.71
C ASP A 75 -8.49 11.16 -15.09
N ASP A 76 -8.79 11.99 -16.07
CA ASP A 76 -8.05 13.23 -16.28
C ASP A 76 -8.55 14.30 -15.31
N LEU A 77 -7.66 15.23 -14.96
CA LEU A 77 -8.02 16.34 -14.07
C LEU A 77 -9.08 17.23 -14.71
N PRO A 78 -10.22 17.51 -14.06
CA PRO A 78 -11.29 18.36 -14.58
C PRO A 78 -10.94 19.85 -14.40
N LEU A 79 -9.86 20.30 -15.07
CA LEU A 79 -9.29 21.64 -14.94
C LEU A 79 -10.18 22.75 -15.53
N ASN A 80 -11.12 22.39 -16.41
CA ASN A 80 -12.02 23.34 -17.08
C ASN A 80 -13.37 23.48 -16.35
N GLU A 81 -13.58 22.71 -15.29
CA GLU A 81 -14.77 22.83 -14.47
C GLU A 81 -14.59 23.87 -13.36
N LYS A 82 -15.71 24.36 -12.84
CA LYS A 82 -15.71 25.31 -11.72
C LYS A 82 -15.69 24.55 -10.40
N TRP A 83 -14.64 24.79 -9.62
CA TRP A 83 -14.47 24.25 -8.28
C TRP A 83 -14.27 25.40 -7.30
N ASP A 84 -14.85 25.29 -6.11
CA ASP A 84 -14.62 26.25 -5.01
C ASP A 84 -13.41 25.82 -4.16
N LEU A 85 -13.17 24.48 -4.07
CA LEU A 85 -12.07 23.89 -3.33
C LEU A 85 -11.60 22.60 -4.00
N VAL A 86 -10.29 22.34 -3.93
CA VAL A 86 -9.69 21.08 -4.30
C VAL A 86 -8.91 20.51 -3.13
N GLY A 87 -9.31 19.35 -2.61
CA GLY A 87 -8.59 18.58 -1.61
C GLY A 87 -7.73 17.51 -2.28
N ILE A 88 -6.43 17.46 -1.97
CA ILE A 88 -5.49 16.50 -2.58
C ILE A 88 -4.85 15.65 -1.51
N THR A 89 -4.97 14.33 -1.63
CA THR A 89 -4.21 13.41 -0.76
C THR A 89 -2.77 13.25 -1.27
N VAL A 90 -1.80 13.44 -0.37
CA VAL A 90 -0.37 13.44 -0.71
C VAL A 90 0.34 12.28 -0.03
N HIS A 91 0.85 11.35 -0.85
CA HIS A 91 1.78 10.31 -0.42
C HIS A 91 3.22 10.75 -0.75
N THR A 92 4.21 10.44 0.09
CA THR A 92 5.60 10.91 -0.10
C THR A 92 6.14 10.58 -1.49
N GLY A 93 5.94 9.36 -1.98
CA GLY A 93 6.39 8.96 -3.30
C GLY A 93 5.65 9.60 -4.48
N LEU A 94 4.53 10.29 -4.23
CA LEU A 94 3.70 10.99 -5.22
C LEU A 94 3.66 12.51 -4.97
N ALA A 95 4.40 13.02 -3.99
CA ALA A 95 4.31 14.40 -3.55
C ALA A 95 4.59 15.40 -4.68
N LYS A 96 5.61 15.17 -5.51
CA LYS A 96 5.90 16.02 -6.67
C LYS A 96 4.71 16.14 -7.62
N THR A 97 4.04 15.04 -7.93
CA THR A 97 2.81 15.05 -8.77
C THR A 97 1.67 15.80 -8.07
N ALA A 98 1.47 15.58 -6.77
CA ALA A 98 0.44 16.27 -6.01
C ALA A 98 0.67 17.80 -5.99
N PHE A 99 1.92 18.23 -5.86
CA PHE A 99 2.29 19.65 -5.93
C PHE A 99 2.08 20.25 -7.33
N ASP A 100 2.34 19.47 -8.39
CA ASP A 100 2.05 19.90 -9.77
C ASP A 100 0.54 20.07 -10.01
N VAL A 101 -0.28 19.16 -9.49
CA VAL A 101 -1.74 19.26 -9.50
C VAL A 101 -2.20 20.49 -8.72
N ALA A 102 -1.69 20.69 -7.52
CA ALA A 102 -1.99 21.84 -6.69
C ALA A 102 -1.69 23.17 -7.40
N ARG A 103 -0.51 23.29 -8.02
CA ARG A 103 -0.12 24.47 -8.81
C ARG A 103 -1.08 24.75 -9.97
N GLN A 104 -1.55 23.70 -10.67
CA GLN A 104 -2.48 23.86 -11.80
C GLN A 104 -3.84 24.44 -11.36
N PHE A 105 -4.39 24.00 -10.22
CA PHE A 105 -5.63 24.54 -9.68
C PHE A 105 -5.46 25.95 -9.10
N ARG A 106 -4.40 26.18 -8.33
CA ARG A 106 -4.10 27.53 -7.76
C ARG A 106 -3.86 28.58 -8.85
N ALA A 107 -3.21 28.22 -9.96
CA ALA A 107 -3.04 29.11 -11.11
C ALA A 107 -4.38 29.54 -11.76
N ARG A 108 -5.48 28.82 -11.48
CA ARG A 108 -6.84 29.15 -11.90
C ARG A 108 -7.65 29.88 -10.82
N GLY A 109 -7.00 30.26 -9.72
CA GLY A 109 -7.64 30.91 -8.58
C GLY A 109 -8.49 30.00 -7.71
N ILE A 110 -8.36 28.68 -7.86
CA ILE A 110 -9.08 27.68 -7.05
C ILE A 110 -8.29 27.40 -5.78
N LYS A 111 -8.97 27.42 -4.64
CA LYS A 111 -8.39 27.08 -3.33
C LYS A 111 -7.95 25.62 -3.28
N VAL A 112 -6.79 25.34 -2.70
CA VAL A 112 -6.24 24.00 -2.55
C VAL A 112 -5.96 23.67 -1.10
N VAL A 113 -6.45 22.53 -0.65
CA VAL A 113 -6.13 21.90 0.64
C VAL A 113 -5.33 20.64 0.39
N LEU A 114 -4.19 20.50 1.05
CA LEU A 114 -3.40 19.27 1.03
C LEU A 114 -3.56 18.50 2.35
N GLY A 115 -3.68 17.18 2.26
CA GLY A 115 -3.74 16.26 3.40
C GLY A 115 -3.07 14.94 3.09
N GLY A 116 -3.13 13.99 4.03
CA GLY A 116 -2.60 12.64 3.88
C GLY A 116 -1.20 12.43 4.45
N PRO A 117 -0.60 11.24 4.23
CA PRO A 117 0.61 10.81 4.93
C PRO A 117 1.80 11.75 4.81
N HIS A 118 2.05 12.30 3.62
CA HIS A 118 3.18 13.20 3.43
C HIS A 118 3.00 14.53 4.17
N VAL A 119 1.78 15.08 4.10
CA VAL A 119 1.47 16.36 4.79
C VAL A 119 1.58 16.21 6.31
N THR A 120 1.14 15.06 6.83
CA THR A 120 1.23 14.76 8.27
C THR A 120 2.67 14.63 8.75
N LEU A 121 3.55 14.00 7.96
CA LEU A 121 4.95 13.79 8.35
C LEU A 121 5.87 14.98 8.02
N PHE A 122 5.55 15.75 6.97
CA PHE A 122 6.41 16.82 6.45
C PHE A 122 5.61 18.07 6.06
N PRO A 123 4.81 18.66 6.97
CA PRO A 123 3.90 19.76 6.66
C PRO A 123 4.62 20.98 6.06
N GLU A 124 5.83 21.29 6.53
CA GLU A 124 6.59 22.46 6.09
C GLU A 124 6.96 22.40 4.59
N THR A 125 7.09 21.18 4.04
CA THR A 125 7.38 20.99 2.62
C THR A 125 6.16 21.26 1.73
N CYS A 126 4.97 21.36 2.31
CA CYS A 126 3.68 21.46 1.62
C CYS A 126 3.12 22.90 1.59
N THR A 127 3.56 23.77 2.50
CA THR A 127 3.00 25.11 2.72
C THR A 127 2.98 25.99 1.47
N ALA A 128 4.02 25.92 0.63
CA ALA A 128 4.12 26.70 -0.60
C ALA A 128 3.10 26.29 -1.68
N TYR A 129 2.50 25.10 -1.57
CA TYR A 129 1.64 24.50 -2.59
C TYR A 129 0.16 24.54 -2.25
N ALA A 130 -0.23 24.92 -1.03
CA ALA A 130 -1.61 24.89 -0.56
C ALA A 130 -2.07 26.21 0.03
N ASP A 131 -3.38 26.40 0.07
CA ASP A 131 -4.02 27.47 0.83
C ASP A 131 -4.33 27.01 2.27
N ALA A 132 -4.42 25.70 2.49
CA ALA A 132 -4.53 25.08 3.82
C ALA A 132 -3.95 23.67 3.84
N LEU A 133 -3.51 23.23 5.03
CA LEU A 133 -3.03 21.86 5.30
C LEU A 133 -3.95 21.17 6.31
N VAL A 134 -4.24 19.88 6.07
CA VAL A 134 -4.89 19.00 7.03
C VAL A 134 -3.84 17.98 7.51
N ILE A 135 -3.51 18.02 8.79
CA ILE A 135 -2.43 17.25 9.40
C ILE A 135 -3.04 16.21 10.35
N GLY A 136 -2.65 14.95 10.18
CA GLY A 136 -3.23 13.80 10.89
C GLY A 136 -4.44 13.21 10.21
N GLU A 137 -5.29 12.55 11.00
CA GLU A 137 -6.54 11.95 10.53
C GLU A 137 -7.59 13.04 10.29
N ALA A 138 -8.19 13.03 9.12
CA ALA A 138 -9.02 14.13 8.63
C ALA A 138 -10.52 14.01 8.96
N ASP A 139 -10.92 12.99 9.71
CA ASP A 139 -12.32 12.64 9.95
C ASP A 139 -13.19 13.80 10.45
N ASP A 140 -12.73 14.49 11.49
CA ASP A 140 -13.44 15.64 12.06
C ASP A 140 -12.95 16.96 11.42
N LEU A 141 -11.67 17.05 11.10
CA LEU A 141 -11.04 18.23 10.51
C LEU A 141 -11.61 18.59 9.14
N TRP A 142 -12.01 17.57 8.34
CA TRP A 142 -12.57 17.83 7.01
C TRP A 142 -13.94 18.52 7.07
N ARG A 143 -14.77 18.18 8.08
CA ARG A 143 -16.01 18.91 8.33
C ARG A 143 -15.73 20.39 8.60
N GLU A 144 -14.76 20.70 9.46
CA GLU A 144 -14.34 22.05 9.76
C GLU A 144 -13.86 22.80 8.51
N VAL A 145 -13.06 22.16 7.64
CA VAL A 145 -12.65 22.72 6.33
C VAL A 145 -13.85 23.11 5.48
N LEU A 146 -14.88 22.24 5.40
CA LEU A 146 -16.06 22.49 4.58
C LEU A 146 -16.95 23.60 5.15
N GLU A 147 -17.07 23.68 6.47
CA GLU A 147 -17.79 24.76 7.18
C GLU A 147 -17.09 26.11 7.00
N ASP A 148 -15.76 26.13 7.14
CA ASP A 148 -14.94 27.33 6.90
C ASP A 148 -14.99 27.78 5.42
N LEU A 149 -14.99 26.84 4.48
CA LEU A 149 -15.19 27.11 3.06
C LEU A 149 -16.55 27.81 2.82
N SER A 150 -17.58 27.38 3.51
CA SER A 150 -18.94 27.94 3.38
C SER A 150 -19.04 29.33 3.99
N SER A 151 -18.35 29.60 5.08
CA SER A 151 -18.27 30.89 5.75
C SER A 151 -17.28 31.86 5.08
N GLY A 152 -16.45 31.40 4.16
CA GLY A 152 -15.46 32.17 3.41
C GLY A 152 -14.11 32.37 4.07
N GLY A 153 -13.78 31.61 5.12
CA GLY A 153 -12.58 31.81 5.95
C GLY A 153 -11.74 30.56 6.19
N LEU A 154 -11.12 29.92 5.15
CA LEU A 154 -10.19 28.80 5.38
C LEU A 154 -9.02 29.19 6.27
N LYS A 155 -8.75 28.37 7.28
CA LYS A 155 -7.54 28.46 8.09
C LYS A 155 -6.34 27.90 7.33
N PRO A 156 -5.12 28.40 7.54
CA PRO A 156 -3.93 27.87 6.84
C PRO A 156 -3.56 26.46 7.31
N ARG A 157 -4.05 26.01 8.49
CA ARG A 157 -3.72 24.71 9.11
C ARG A 157 -4.91 24.19 9.90
N TYR A 158 -5.24 22.92 9.69
CA TYR A 158 -6.19 22.12 10.44
C TYR A 158 -5.44 20.93 11.03
N GLU A 159 -5.43 20.81 12.35
CA GLU A 159 -4.70 19.79 13.08
C GLU A 159 -5.39 19.53 14.41
N SER A 160 -5.45 18.27 14.82
CA SER A 160 -5.98 17.88 16.14
C SER A 160 -4.85 17.32 17.00
N GLU A 161 -4.88 17.64 18.30
CA GLU A 161 -3.97 17.07 19.29
C GLU A 161 -4.28 15.60 19.61
N SER A 162 -5.49 15.13 19.27
CA SER A 162 -5.96 13.78 19.55
C SER A 162 -6.41 13.08 18.27
N TYR A 163 -6.31 11.75 18.26
CA TYR A 163 -6.92 10.94 17.21
C TYR A 163 -8.45 10.95 17.34
N PRO A 164 -9.18 10.89 16.21
CA PRO A 164 -10.65 10.84 16.23
C PRO A 164 -11.15 9.58 16.96
N ASP A 165 -12.27 9.73 17.64
CA ASP A 165 -12.99 8.60 18.24
C ASP A 165 -13.66 7.78 17.12
N LEU A 166 -13.20 6.55 16.95
CA LEU A 166 -13.75 5.65 15.93
C LEU A 166 -15.09 5.03 16.34
N SER A 167 -15.50 5.11 17.60
CA SER A 167 -16.82 4.66 18.06
C SER A 167 -17.96 5.56 17.54
N VAL A 168 -17.64 6.80 17.17
CA VAL A 168 -18.61 7.70 16.52
C VAL A 168 -18.85 7.21 15.10
N SER A 169 -20.12 6.92 14.76
CA SER A 169 -20.51 6.42 13.44
C SER A 169 -20.20 7.42 12.33
N ARG A 170 -19.43 6.98 11.35
CA ARG A 170 -19.10 7.75 10.13
C ARG A 170 -19.33 6.85 8.92
N PRO A 171 -20.58 6.80 8.42
CA PRO A 171 -20.93 5.90 7.33
C PRO A 171 -20.18 6.31 6.05
N VAL A 172 -19.51 5.35 5.43
CA VAL A 172 -18.83 5.57 4.14
C VAL A 172 -19.82 5.42 3.00
N SER A 173 -19.85 6.38 2.07
CA SER A 173 -20.71 6.36 0.89
C SER A 173 -19.91 6.14 -0.40
N LYS A 174 -20.57 5.59 -1.42
CA LYS A 174 -20.01 5.37 -2.75
C LYS A 174 -20.49 6.39 -3.79
N HIS A 175 -21.35 7.34 -3.38
CA HIS A 175 -22.04 8.24 -4.32
C HIS A 175 -21.08 9.09 -5.18
N ALA A 176 -19.90 9.43 -4.65
CA ALA A 176 -18.90 10.23 -5.36
C ALA A 176 -17.97 9.40 -6.26
N LEU A 177 -18.18 8.07 -6.38
CA LEU A 177 -17.33 7.16 -7.14
C LEU A 177 -17.95 6.73 -8.48
N THR A 178 -17.11 6.53 -9.49
CA THR A 178 -17.46 5.77 -10.69
C THR A 178 -17.18 4.27 -10.44
N ILE A 179 -18.21 3.53 -10.02
CA ILE A 179 -18.12 2.19 -9.42
C ILE A 179 -17.47 1.14 -10.35
N ASP A 180 -17.78 1.16 -11.66
CA ASP A 180 -17.39 0.12 -12.63
C ASP A 180 -15.87 0.00 -12.86
N ARG A 181 -15.08 0.90 -12.30
CA ARG A 181 -13.63 0.96 -12.48
C ARG A 181 -12.85 0.13 -11.47
N TYR A 182 -13.51 -0.30 -10.40
CA TYR A 182 -12.87 -0.97 -9.28
C TYR A 182 -13.22 -2.46 -9.23
N PHE A 183 -12.29 -3.25 -8.72
CA PHE A 183 -12.54 -4.67 -8.46
C PHE A 183 -13.67 -4.88 -7.44
N THR A 184 -13.63 -4.13 -6.36
CA THR A 184 -14.72 -3.97 -5.39
C THR A 184 -14.70 -2.56 -4.84
N THR A 185 -15.87 -2.06 -4.52
CA THR A 185 -16.06 -0.80 -3.78
C THR A 185 -16.48 -1.05 -2.33
N ASN A 186 -16.59 -2.32 -1.92
CA ASN A 186 -16.94 -2.72 -0.57
C ASN A 186 -15.69 -2.73 0.32
N LEU A 187 -15.13 -1.53 0.57
CA LEU A 187 -14.04 -1.35 1.50
C LEU A 187 -14.61 -1.03 2.88
N VAL A 188 -14.16 -1.76 3.86
CA VAL A 188 -14.57 -1.58 5.27
C VAL A 188 -13.32 -1.44 6.11
N GLN A 189 -13.27 -0.40 6.93
CA GLN A 189 -12.24 -0.23 7.95
C GLN A 189 -12.89 -0.47 9.31
N THR A 190 -12.31 -1.38 10.10
CA THR A 190 -12.85 -1.73 11.43
C THR A 190 -12.01 -1.14 12.54
N SER A 191 -10.72 -0.90 12.26
CA SER A 191 -9.76 -0.39 13.23
C SER A 191 -8.71 0.49 12.59
N ARG A 192 -8.00 1.27 13.39
CA ARG A 192 -6.81 2.05 13.02
C ARG A 192 -5.73 1.94 14.08
N GLY A 193 -4.48 2.05 13.63
CA GLY A 193 -3.30 1.97 14.46
C GLY A 193 -2.74 0.55 14.56
N CYS A 194 -1.49 0.46 14.97
CA CYS A 194 -0.80 -0.82 15.08
C CYS A 194 0.06 -0.83 16.35
N VAL A 195 -0.14 -1.83 17.20
CA VAL A 195 0.57 -1.99 18.49
C VAL A 195 2.06 -2.35 18.30
N TYR A 196 2.42 -2.80 17.11
CA TYR A 196 3.78 -3.20 16.81
C TYR A 196 4.65 -1.99 16.45
N GLY A 197 5.92 -2.08 16.79
CA GLY A 197 6.87 -1.00 16.61
C GLY A 197 7.98 -1.32 15.61
N CYS A 198 7.65 -1.95 14.47
CA CYS A 198 8.62 -2.24 13.41
C CYS A 198 9.30 -0.96 12.95
N ASP A 199 10.63 -0.95 12.86
CA ASP A 199 11.41 0.27 12.62
C ASP A 199 11.29 0.80 11.19
N PHE A 200 10.89 -0.06 10.23
CA PHE A 200 10.68 0.27 8.82
C PHE A 200 9.26 0.75 8.49
N CYS A 201 8.30 0.59 9.42
CA CYS A 201 6.88 0.82 9.16
C CYS A 201 6.45 2.22 9.61
N ASN A 202 5.66 2.90 8.78
CA ASN A 202 5.11 4.22 9.09
C ASN A 202 3.69 4.20 9.68
N VAL A 203 3.04 3.03 9.79
CA VAL A 203 1.66 2.92 10.29
C VAL A 203 1.51 3.54 11.68
N SER A 204 2.40 3.18 12.62
CA SER A 204 2.35 3.73 13.98
C SER A 204 2.68 5.22 14.07
N LEU A 205 3.37 5.78 13.07
CA LEU A 205 3.62 7.22 12.97
C LEU A 205 2.37 7.97 12.48
N MET A 206 1.58 7.33 11.62
CA MET A 206 0.38 7.93 11.02
C MET A 206 -0.85 7.76 11.90
N ASN A 207 -1.10 6.53 12.36
CA ASN A 207 -2.36 6.12 12.98
C ASN A 207 -2.21 5.84 14.49
N GLY A 208 -1.02 6.11 15.06
CA GLY A 208 -0.71 5.85 16.47
C GLY A 208 -0.40 4.39 16.81
N LYS A 209 0.03 4.18 18.06
CA LYS A 209 0.37 2.86 18.59
C LYS A 209 -0.78 2.17 19.31
N GLN A 210 -1.89 2.87 19.51
CA GLN A 210 -3.11 2.28 20.07
C GLN A 210 -3.94 1.68 18.94
N HIS A 211 -4.43 0.47 19.16
CA HIS A 211 -5.39 -0.16 18.25
C HIS A 211 -6.78 0.34 18.63
N ARG A 212 -7.34 1.25 17.82
CA ARG A 212 -8.65 1.88 18.03
C ARG A 212 -9.69 1.21 17.13
N HIS A 213 -10.88 0.93 17.65
CA HIS A 213 -11.91 0.18 16.95
C HIS A 213 -13.16 1.02 16.69
N ARG A 214 -13.85 0.70 15.61
CA ARG A 214 -15.25 1.09 15.39
C ARG A 214 -16.18 0.19 16.20
N SER A 215 -17.39 0.66 16.47
CA SER A 215 -18.41 -0.23 17.06
C SER A 215 -18.73 -1.39 16.10
N ILE A 216 -18.97 -2.58 16.64
CA ILE A 216 -19.31 -3.76 15.85
C ILE A 216 -20.61 -3.50 15.08
N GLU A 217 -21.56 -2.84 15.72
CA GLU A 217 -22.86 -2.50 15.14
C GLU A 217 -22.72 -1.62 13.90
N ASP A 218 -21.87 -0.60 13.95
CA ASP A 218 -21.63 0.30 12.80
C ASP A 218 -20.99 -0.44 11.64
N VAL A 219 -20.02 -1.32 11.93
CA VAL A 219 -19.37 -2.14 10.90
C VAL A 219 -20.37 -3.10 10.25
N VAL A 220 -21.21 -3.77 11.06
CA VAL A 220 -22.25 -4.68 10.55
C VAL A 220 -23.28 -3.92 9.70
N CYS A 221 -23.78 -2.77 10.17
CA CYS A 221 -24.68 -1.91 9.40
C CYS A 221 -24.08 -1.45 8.05
N GLU A 222 -22.78 -1.14 8.04
CA GLU A 222 -22.07 -0.78 6.81
C GLU A 222 -21.97 -1.96 5.83
N VAL A 223 -21.65 -3.16 6.32
CA VAL A 223 -21.63 -4.38 5.51
C VAL A 223 -23.03 -4.68 4.94
N GLU A 224 -24.09 -4.59 5.76
CA GLU A 224 -25.48 -4.76 5.30
C GLU A 224 -25.88 -3.77 4.21
N ARG A 225 -25.49 -2.51 4.35
CA ARG A 225 -25.76 -1.48 3.35
C ARG A 225 -25.07 -1.82 2.03
N PHE A 226 -23.79 -2.17 2.07
CA PHE A 226 -23.02 -2.53 0.87
C PHE A 226 -23.55 -3.80 0.19
N LEU A 227 -24.07 -4.76 0.94
CA LEU A 227 -24.69 -5.96 0.39
C LEU A 227 -26.00 -5.68 -0.39
N ARG A 228 -26.70 -4.59 -0.08
CA ARG A 228 -27.91 -4.17 -0.84
C ARG A 228 -27.55 -3.55 -2.19
N GLU A 229 -26.36 -3.00 -2.30
CA GLU A 229 -25.92 -2.26 -3.48
C GLU A 229 -25.24 -3.16 -4.51
N ASP A 230 -24.48 -4.21 -4.11
CA ASP A 230 -23.70 -5.00 -5.06
C ASP A 230 -23.10 -6.31 -4.47
N LYS A 231 -21.91 -6.65 -4.94
CA LYS A 231 -21.13 -7.88 -4.81
C LYS A 231 -20.85 -8.27 -3.37
N ARG A 232 -20.78 -9.59 -3.14
CA ARG A 232 -20.47 -10.16 -1.81
C ARG A 232 -18.96 -10.23 -1.52
N VAL A 233 -18.12 -9.44 -2.23
CA VAL A 233 -16.67 -9.41 -2.03
C VAL A 233 -16.30 -8.14 -1.30
N PHE A 234 -15.69 -8.28 -0.14
CA PHE A 234 -15.27 -7.19 0.75
C PHE A 234 -13.76 -7.14 0.89
N PHE A 235 -13.23 -5.96 1.09
CA PHE A 235 -11.84 -5.74 1.48
C PHE A 235 -11.82 -4.99 2.82
N PHE A 236 -11.40 -5.69 3.89
CA PHE A 236 -11.12 -5.07 5.17
C PHE A 236 -9.74 -4.43 5.12
N VAL A 237 -9.70 -3.10 5.22
CA VAL A 237 -8.49 -2.28 4.96
C VAL A 237 -7.71 -1.94 6.23
N ASP A 238 -7.93 -2.70 7.30
CA ASP A 238 -7.23 -2.56 8.56
C ASP A 238 -5.74 -2.88 8.41
N ASP A 239 -4.88 -2.18 9.15
CA ASP A 239 -3.43 -2.44 9.14
C ASP A 239 -3.10 -3.83 9.72
N THR A 240 -3.87 -4.31 10.71
CA THR A 240 -3.69 -5.60 11.36
C THR A 240 -5.01 -6.08 11.97
N ILE A 241 -5.76 -6.88 11.23
CA ILE A 241 -7.12 -7.28 11.60
C ILE A 241 -7.18 -8.21 12.82
N ASN A 242 -6.09 -8.91 13.14
CA ASN A 242 -5.98 -9.84 14.27
C ASN A 242 -5.19 -9.29 15.46
N ALA A 243 -4.96 -7.96 15.53
CA ALA A 243 -4.21 -7.36 16.64
C ALA A 243 -4.98 -7.43 17.95
N ASP A 244 -6.30 -7.25 17.91
CA ASP A 244 -7.23 -7.52 19.01
C ASP A 244 -8.10 -8.73 18.63
N ALA A 245 -7.76 -9.88 19.20
CA ALA A 245 -8.41 -11.14 18.87
C ALA A 245 -9.87 -11.18 19.34
N GLU A 246 -10.17 -10.59 20.50
CA GLU A 246 -11.54 -10.59 21.09
C GLU A 246 -12.48 -9.75 20.23
N TYR A 247 -12.05 -8.54 19.87
CA TYR A 247 -12.82 -7.67 18.97
C TYR A 247 -13.04 -8.34 17.60
N ALA A 248 -11.98 -8.88 17.00
CA ALA A 248 -12.05 -9.55 15.70
C ALA A 248 -12.96 -10.77 15.74
N GLU A 249 -12.87 -11.60 16.79
CA GLU A 249 -13.75 -12.78 16.96
C GLU A 249 -15.21 -12.38 17.08
N ALA A 250 -15.50 -11.38 17.91
CA ALA A 250 -16.87 -10.86 18.10
C ALA A 250 -17.43 -10.30 16.79
N LEU A 251 -16.68 -9.45 16.08
CA LEU A 251 -17.10 -8.85 14.80
C LEU A 251 -17.34 -9.91 13.73
N PHE A 252 -16.34 -10.75 13.44
CA PHE A 252 -16.43 -11.71 12.34
C PHE A 252 -17.44 -12.84 12.62
N SER A 253 -17.71 -13.17 13.89
CA SER A 253 -18.83 -14.05 14.26
C SER A 253 -20.17 -13.46 13.84
N ARG A 254 -20.37 -12.15 14.02
CA ARG A 254 -21.59 -11.44 13.57
C ARG A 254 -21.72 -11.41 12.04
N LEU A 255 -20.60 -11.53 11.31
CA LEU A 255 -20.60 -11.50 9.84
C LEU A 255 -20.87 -12.87 9.19
N ILE A 256 -20.81 -14.00 9.93
CA ILE A 256 -21.05 -15.36 9.40
C ILE A 256 -22.38 -15.48 8.64
N PRO A 257 -23.53 -14.97 9.15
CA PRO A 257 -24.83 -15.12 8.49
C PRO A 257 -24.90 -14.45 7.10
N TYR A 258 -24.09 -13.43 6.85
CA TYR A 258 -24.11 -12.66 5.60
C TYR A 258 -23.48 -13.38 4.42
N LYS A 259 -22.73 -14.48 4.67
CA LYS A 259 -22.08 -15.31 3.63
C LYS A 259 -21.27 -14.47 2.62
N ILE A 260 -20.54 -13.47 3.13
CA ILE A 260 -19.63 -12.65 2.33
C ILE A 260 -18.36 -13.43 1.99
N LYS A 261 -17.61 -12.92 1.00
CA LYS A 261 -16.21 -13.28 0.77
C LYS A 261 -15.36 -12.07 1.05
N TRP A 262 -14.31 -12.24 1.83
CA TRP A 262 -13.49 -11.10 2.19
C TRP A 262 -11.99 -11.39 2.18
N VAL A 263 -11.23 -10.34 2.03
CA VAL A 263 -9.78 -10.31 2.13
C VAL A 263 -9.36 -9.17 3.07
N GLY A 264 -8.17 -9.27 3.66
CA GLY A 264 -7.67 -8.25 4.58
C GLY A 264 -6.17 -8.40 4.84
N GLN A 265 -5.67 -7.78 5.93
CA GLN A 265 -4.28 -7.87 6.35
C GLN A 265 -4.19 -8.42 7.77
N ALA A 266 -3.22 -9.32 7.99
CA ALA A 266 -3.01 -9.96 9.28
C ALA A 266 -1.51 -10.12 9.59
N THR A 267 -1.20 -10.39 10.85
CA THR A 267 0.13 -10.88 11.23
C THR A 267 0.18 -12.41 11.18
N THR A 268 1.38 -12.95 11.18
CA THR A 268 1.64 -14.40 11.25
C THR A 268 1.08 -15.04 12.53
N MET A 269 0.87 -14.25 13.58
CA MET A 269 0.32 -14.71 14.87
C MET A 269 -1.08 -15.32 14.75
N LEU A 270 -1.84 -14.96 13.70
CA LEU A 270 -3.16 -15.55 13.44
C LEU A 270 -3.11 -17.09 13.38
N GLY A 271 -2.02 -17.67 12.87
CA GLY A 271 -1.85 -19.14 12.83
C GLY A 271 -1.85 -19.81 14.21
N GLN A 272 -1.62 -19.07 15.28
CA GLN A 272 -1.69 -19.54 16.67
C GLN A 272 -3.02 -19.18 17.36
N GLN A 273 -3.84 -18.33 16.77
CA GLN A 273 -5.14 -17.89 17.28
C GLN A 273 -6.24 -18.81 16.73
N HIS A 274 -6.27 -20.07 17.17
CA HIS A 274 -7.06 -21.13 16.55
C HIS A 274 -8.56 -20.86 16.50
N ASP A 275 -9.14 -20.22 17.54
CA ASP A 275 -10.57 -19.93 17.56
C ASP A 275 -10.92 -18.78 16.61
N LEU A 276 -10.13 -17.72 16.60
CA LEU A 276 -10.26 -16.64 15.63
C LEU A 276 -10.08 -17.15 14.19
N LEU A 277 -9.14 -18.07 13.95
CA LEU A 277 -8.93 -18.67 12.64
C LEU A 277 -10.16 -19.43 12.13
N LYS A 278 -10.86 -20.20 13.02
CA LYS A 278 -12.13 -20.86 12.70
C LYS A 278 -13.24 -19.85 12.38
N VAL A 279 -13.27 -18.72 13.10
CA VAL A 279 -14.24 -17.65 12.84
C VAL A 279 -13.96 -16.98 11.49
N PHE A 280 -12.71 -16.73 11.16
CA PHE A 280 -12.31 -16.18 9.85
C PHE A 280 -12.74 -17.10 8.70
N GLU A 281 -12.47 -18.41 8.81
CA GLU A 281 -12.93 -19.41 7.86
C GLU A 281 -14.44 -19.34 7.65
N LYS A 282 -15.22 -19.41 8.74
CA LYS A 282 -16.70 -19.42 8.72
C LYS A 282 -17.30 -18.12 8.21
N SER A 283 -16.68 -16.98 8.50
CA SER A 283 -17.12 -15.66 8.03
C SER A 283 -16.79 -15.39 6.56
N GLY A 284 -16.03 -16.28 5.91
CA GLY A 284 -15.73 -16.24 4.48
C GLY A 284 -14.42 -15.56 4.11
N CYS A 285 -13.44 -15.54 5.03
CA CYS A 285 -12.08 -15.14 4.71
C CYS A 285 -11.54 -15.97 3.55
N SER A 286 -11.20 -15.32 2.46
CA SER A 286 -10.70 -15.99 1.25
C SER A 286 -9.22 -15.74 1.01
N GLY A 287 -8.64 -14.71 1.61
CA GLY A 287 -7.23 -14.39 1.50
C GLY A 287 -6.77 -13.31 2.46
N LEU A 288 -5.53 -13.40 2.88
CA LEU A 288 -4.88 -12.44 3.76
C LEU A 288 -3.52 -12.03 3.23
N LEU A 289 -3.25 -10.73 3.27
CA LEU A 289 -1.89 -10.22 3.19
C LEU A 289 -1.25 -10.40 4.58
N VAL A 290 -0.16 -11.14 4.62
CA VAL A 290 0.54 -11.47 5.86
C VAL A 290 1.96 -10.92 5.80
N GLY A 291 2.29 -10.02 6.73
CA GLY A 291 3.63 -9.47 6.86
C GLY A 291 4.58 -10.53 7.47
N ILE A 292 5.40 -11.16 6.64
CA ILE A 292 6.42 -12.13 7.05
C ILE A 292 7.76 -11.43 7.25
N GLU A 293 8.15 -10.63 6.28
CA GLU A 293 9.35 -9.81 6.12
C GLU A 293 10.62 -10.69 6.06
N GLY A 294 11.15 -11.17 7.20
CA GLY A 294 12.29 -12.06 7.27
C GLY A 294 11.93 -13.47 7.72
N VAL A 295 12.74 -14.44 7.33
CA VAL A 295 12.54 -15.87 7.67
C VAL A 295 13.52 -16.37 8.74
N THR A 296 14.36 -15.50 9.31
CA THR A 296 15.27 -15.78 10.43
C THR A 296 14.97 -14.90 11.63
N ASP A 297 15.30 -15.37 12.83
CA ASP A 297 15.12 -14.59 14.06
C ASP A 297 16.04 -13.36 14.08
N GLU A 298 17.28 -13.46 13.58
CA GLU A 298 18.22 -12.34 13.47
C GLU A 298 17.62 -11.21 12.64
N THR A 299 17.05 -11.53 11.48
CA THR A 299 16.44 -10.54 10.57
C THR A 299 15.24 -9.88 11.23
N ASN A 300 14.36 -10.64 11.88
CA ASN A 300 13.16 -10.11 12.51
C ASN A 300 13.50 -9.26 13.75
N HIS A 301 14.44 -9.68 14.59
CA HIS A 301 14.86 -8.95 15.78
C HIS A 301 15.57 -7.63 15.43
N ALA A 302 16.42 -7.62 14.40
CA ALA A 302 17.11 -6.42 13.95
C ALA A 302 16.16 -5.25 13.59
N HIS A 303 14.90 -5.56 13.29
CA HIS A 303 13.87 -4.60 12.89
C HIS A 303 12.67 -4.51 13.86
N ASN A 304 12.86 -4.92 15.11
CA ASN A 304 11.82 -4.91 16.15
C ASN A 304 10.53 -5.67 15.78
N LYS A 305 10.64 -6.73 14.96
CA LYS A 305 9.53 -7.60 14.59
C LYS A 305 9.51 -8.88 15.47
N PHE A 306 9.57 -8.70 16.76
CA PHE A 306 9.69 -9.78 17.76
C PHE A 306 8.52 -10.78 17.78
N HIS A 307 7.36 -10.40 17.25
CA HIS A 307 6.21 -11.29 17.14
C HIS A 307 6.36 -12.36 16.04
N ASN A 308 7.35 -12.23 15.15
CA ASN A 308 7.68 -13.24 14.13
C ASN A 308 8.83 -14.12 14.63
N SER A 309 8.50 -15.30 15.15
CA SER A 309 9.50 -16.31 15.49
C SER A 309 9.70 -17.27 14.32
N ALA A 310 10.94 -17.36 13.82
CA ALA A 310 11.26 -18.11 12.60
C ALA A 310 10.78 -19.58 12.66
N HIS A 311 10.97 -20.27 13.81
CA HIS A 311 10.56 -21.67 13.97
C HIS A 311 9.04 -21.88 13.97
N LYS A 312 8.21 -20.83 14.22
CA LYS A 312 6.74 -20.89 14.19
C LYS A 312 6.15 -20.44 12.86
N LEU A 313 6.91 -19.65 12.08
CA LEU A 313 6.39 -19.02 10.85
C LEU A 313 5.77 -20.03 9.88
N ALA A 314 6.50 -21.11 9.58
CA ALA A 314 6.02 -22.12 8.63
C ALA A 314 4.73 -22.80 9.12
N GLY A 315 4.65 -23.15 10.42
CA GLY A 315 3.45 -23.71 11.03
C GLY A 315 2.26 -22.76 10.98
N ASN A 316 2.49 -21.48 11.29
CA ASN A 316 1.46 -20.46 11.27
C ASN A 316 0.87 -20.26 9.86
N ILE A 317 1.72 -20.22 8.82
CA ILE A 317 1.25 -20.09 7.42
C ILE A 317 0.46 -21.33 7.00
N ARG A 318 0.94 -22.54 7.36
CA ARG A 318 0.21 -23.78 7.04
C ARG A 318 -1.16 -23.82 7.72
N ALA A 319 -1.25 -23.45 9.01
CA ALA A 319 -2.53 -23.42 9.74
C ALA A 319 -3.57 -22.49 9.06
N MET A 320 -3.15 -21.30 8.63
CA MET A 320 -4.03 -20.39 7.89
C MET A 320 -4.47 -20.99 6.55
N ARG A 321 -3.57 -21.66 5.81
CA ARG A 321 -3.93 -22.29 4.53
C ARG A 321 -4.85 -23.50 4.70
N GLU A 322 -4.67 -24.30 5.76
CA GLU A 322 -5.54 -25.41 6.13
C GLU A 322 -6.95 -24.94 6.48
N ALA A 323 -7.09 -23.73 7.03
CA ALA A 323 -8.38 -23.05 7.22
C ALA A 323 -8.98 -22.44 5.93
N GLY A 324 -8.47 -22.80 4.74
CA GLY A 324 -9.03 -22.36 3.46
C GLY A 324 -8.62 -20.96 3.01
N ILE A 325 -7.68 -20.31 3.70
CA ILE A 325 -7.27 -18.93 3.47
C ILE A 325 -6.04 -18.89 2.55
N CYS A 326 -6.14 -18.17 1.43
CA CYS A 326 -5.01 -17.90 0.55
C CYS A 326 -4.08 -16.85 1.17
N ILE A 327 -2.77 -17.05 1.05
CA ILE A 327 -1.76 -16.17 1.66
C ILE A 327 -1.00 -15.37 0.61
N TYR A 328 -1.15 -14.04 0.67
CA TYR A 328 -0.17 -13.12 0.12
C TYR A 328 0.92 -12.92 1.18
N GLY A 329 2.09 -13.53 0.99
CA GLY A 329 3.23 -13.37 1.90
C GLY A 329 4.07 -12.16 1.50
N SER A 330 4.12 -11.13 2.36
CA SER A 330 5.01 -10.00 2.19
C SER A 330 6.38 -10.31 2.77
N PHE A 331 7.41 -10.26 1.92
CA PHE A 331 8.81 -10.46 2.29
C PHE A 331 9.61 -9.22 1.97
N ILE A 332 10.64 -8.95 2.77
CA ILE A 332 11.62 -7.88 2.54
C ILE A 332 13.00 -8.52 2.45
N TYR A 333 13.73 -8.22 1.38
CA TYR A 333 15.14 -8.57 1.24
C TYR A 333 16.01 -7.33 1.32
N GLY A 334 17.11 -7.41 2.09
CA GLY A 334 18.01 -6.32 2.43
C GLY A 334 17.89 -5.85 3.88
N LEU A 335 17.19 -6.60 4.70
CA LEU A 335 17.14 -6.40 6.16
C LEU A 335 18.53 -6.62 6.78
N ASP A 336 18.81 -6.02 7.93
CA ASP A 336 20.16 -6.01 8.50
C ASP A 336 20.73 -7.39 8.85
N GLY A 337 19.88 -8.40 9.08
CA GLY A 337 20.30 -9.81 9.30
C GLY A 337 20.52 -10.62 8.02
N ASP A 338 20.23 -10.04 6.84
CA ASP A 338 20.31 -10.81 5.59
C ASP A 338 21.74 -11.06 5.12
N THR A 339 21.95 -12.23 4.54
CA THR A 339 23.22 -12.72 3.99
C THR A 339 23.01 -13.22 2.56
N LEU A 340 24.07 -13.66 1.89
CA LEU A 340 23.98 -14.30 0.57
C LEU A 340 23.23 -15.63 0.58
N GLN A 341 22.99 -16.23 1.74
CA GLN A 341 22.17 -17.44 1.92
C GLN A 341 20.66 -17.13 2.06
N THR A 342 20.30 -15.89 2.42
CA THR A 342 18.90 -15.48 2.60
C THR A 342 18.01 -15.74 1.38
N PRO A 343 18.43 -15.51 0.12
CA PRO A 343 17.63 -15.83 -1.05
C PRO A 343 17.22 -17.29 -1.17
N GLU A 344 18.10 -18.22 -0.80
CA GLU A 344 17.79 -19.64 -0.79
C GLU A 344 16.78 -19.97 0.32
N ALA A 345 17.01 -19.46 1.53
CA ALA A 345 16.09 -19.66 2.67
C ALA A 345 14.68 -19.08 2.36
N LEU A 346 14.59 -17.93 1.71
CA LEU A 346 13.31 -17.35 1.26
C LEU A 346 12.61 -18.26 0.23
N TYR A 347 13.36 -18.76 -0.76
CA TYR A 347 12.81 -19.64 -1.76
C TYR A 347 12.27 -20.93 -1.14
N ASP A 348 13.07 -21.58 -0.28
CA ASP A 348 12.70 -22.82 0.39
C ASP A 348 11.49 -22.62 1.30
N PHE A 349 11.44 -21.52 2.06
CA PHE A 349 10.29 -21.18 2.88
C PHE A 349 9.00 -21.01 2.04
N ILE A 350 9.06 -20.30 0.90
CA ILE A 350 7.92 -20.12 -0.01
C ILE A 350 7.42 -21.47 -0.56
N GLU A 351 8.33 -22.37 -0.93
CA GLU A 351 7.98 -23.67 -1.49
C GLU A 351 7.43 -24.64 -0.44
N GLU A 352 8.01 -24.62 0.77
CA GLU A 352 7.62 -25.47 1.89
C GLU A 352 6.25 -25.08 2.46
N THR A 353 6.02 -23.79 2.66
CA THR A 353 4.77 -23.30 3.25
C THR A 353 3.65 -23.19 2.24
N GLY A 354 4.00 -23.12 0.95
CA GLY A 354 3.06 -23.00 -0.13
C GLY A 354 2.38 -21.63 -0.20
N VAL A 355 3.05 -20.55 0.22
CA VAL A 355 2.56 -19.17 0.04
C VAL A 355 2.01 -18.98 -1.37
N ASP A 356 0.76 -18.50 -1.47
CA ASP A 356 0.02 -18.47 -2.74
C ASP A 356 0.46 -17.31 -3.64
N ILE A 357 0.79 -16.16 -3.04
CA ILE A 357 1.34 -14.99 -3.74
C ILE A 357 2.53 -14.47 -2.94
N PRO A 358 3.77 -14.83 -3.27
CA PRO A 358 4.94 -14.23 -2.65
C PRO A 358 5.16 -12.82 -3.19
N GLY A 359 5.25 -11.82 -2.31
CA GLY A 359 5.66 -10.45 -2.61
C GLY A 359 7.04 -10.19 -2.01
N ILE A 360 8.11 -10.27 -2.81
CA ILE A 360 9.50 -10.09 -2.35
C ILE A 360 9.96 -8.68 -2.68
N ASN A 361 9.96 -7.81 -1.68
CA ASN A 361 10.34 -6.42 -1.83
C ASN A 361 11.79 -6.18 -1.37
N LEU A 362 12.45 -5.20 -1.97
CA LEU A 362 13.69 -4.66 -1.42
C LEU A 362 13.38 -3.77 -0.22
N LEU A 363 14.30 -3.74 0.76
CA LEU A 363 14.18 -2.84 1.90
C LEU A 363 14.08 -1.39 1.41
N ARG A 364 13.05 -0.69 1.88
CA ARG A 364 12.80 0.70 1.51
C ARG A 364 12.91 1.61 2.74
N PRO A 365 13.85 2.56 2.73
CA PRO A 365 13.99 3.55 3.81
C PRO A 365 12.90 4.62 3.67
N ILE A 366 11.74 4.39 4.31
CA ILE A 366 10.62 5.33 4.27
C ILE A 366 10.97 6.55 5.12
N PRO A 367 10.99 7.77 4.55
CA PRO A 367 11.28 8.98 5.30
C PRO A 367 10.34 9.15 6.52
N GLY A 368 10.91 9.55 7.66
CA GLY A 368 10.22 9.68 8.94
C GLY A 368 10.24 8.42 9.82
N THR A 369 10.68 7.27 9.29
CA THR A 369 10.81 6.04 10.09
C THR A 369 12.18 5.97 10.80
N ARG A 370 12.22 5.23 11.92
CA ARG A 370 13.48 4.98 12.66
C ARG A 370 14.54 4.31 11.78
N LEU A 371 14.12 3.43 10.89
CA LEU A 371 15.02 2.82 9.89
C LEU A 371 15.66 3.87 9.00
N PHE A 372 14.89 4.81 8.47
CA PHE A 372 15.41 5.89 7.62
C PHE A 372 16.49 6.70 8.33
N ASP A 373 16.24 7.11 9.57
CA ASP A 373 17.20 7.90 10.35
C ASP A 373 18.46 7.11 10.67
N ARG A 374 18.32 5.82 11.01
CA ARG A 374 19.45 4.93 11.26
C ARG A 374 20.30 4.73 9.99
N LEU A 375 19.69 4.45 8.85
CA LEU A 375 20.41 4.27 7.58
C LEU A 375 21.08 5.57 7.13
N ALA A 376 20.47 6.72 7.38
CA ALA A 376 21.10 8.04 7.13
C ALA A 376 22.33 8.25 8.00
N ALA A 377 22.23 7.97 9.30
CA ALA A 377 23.36 8.10 10.25
C ALA A 377 24.51 7.14 9.92
N GLU A 378 24.21 5.94 9.42
CA GLU A 378 25.19 4.93 8.99
C GLU A 378 25.77 5.21 7.58
N GLY A 379 25.35 6.26 6.86
CA GLY A 379 25.78 6.56 5.48
C GLY A 379 25.38 5.49 4.46
N ARG A 380 24.28 4.78 4.72
CA ARG A 380 23.78 3.69 3.88
C ARG A 380 22.68 4.10 2.91
N LEU A 381 22.12 5.31 3.00
CA LEU A 381 21.22 5.83 1.97
C LEU A 381 21.99 6.00 0.65
N MET A 382 21.36 5.68 -0.47
CA MET A 382 21.91 5.85 -1.82
C MET A 382 21.45 7.17 -2.47
N PHE A 383 20.92 8.07 -1.67
CA PHE A 383 20.48 9.42 -2.04
C PHE A 383 20.69 10.36 -0.84
N PRO A 384 20.78 11.69 -1.05
CA PRO A 384 20.89 12.65 0.03
C PRO A 384 19.70 12.56 0.99
N LYS A 385 19.96 12.60 2.30
CA LYS A 385 18.91 12.51 3.35
C LYS A 385 17.81 13.56 3.16
N GLU A 386 18.19 14.73 2.65
CA GLU A 386 17.33 15.88 2.42
C GLU A 386 16.39 15.68 1.22
N ASP A 387 16.76 14.81 0.26
CA ASP A 387 15.91 14.49 -0.89
C ASP A 387 14.90 13.38 -0.53
N ILE A 388 13.98 13.69 0.38
CA ILE A 388 12.88 12.77 0.73
C ILE A 388 12.03 12.35 -0.47
N TYR A 389 12.10 13.11 -1.58
CA TYR A 389 11.40 12.82 -2.83
C TYR A 389 12.14 11.79 -3.72
N ALA A 390 13.37 11.41 -3.38
CA ALA A 390 14.04 10.26 -3.97
C ALA A 390 13.29 8.95 -3.66
N PHE A 391 12.55 8.92 -2.55
CA PHE A 391 11.60 7.85 -2.24
C PHE A 391 10.40 7.94 -3.18
N ARG A 392 10.51 7.37 -4.38
CA ARG A 392 9.41 7.32 -5.36
C ARG A 392 8.51 6.13 -5.08
N TYR A 393 7.21 6.35 -5.26
CA TYR A 393 6.27 5.24 -5.32
C TYR A 393 6.42 4.59 -6.70
N SER A 394 7.30 3.60 -6.78
CA SER A 394 7.49 2.79 -7.99
C SER A 394 7.28 1.33 -7.65
N TRP A 395 6.59 0.62 -8.52
CA TRP A 395 6.56 -0.84 -8.47
C TRP A 395 7.92 -1.44 -8.85
N GLY A 396 8.83 -0.63 -9.42
CA GLY A 396 10.21 -1.00 -9.66
C GLY A 396 10.96 -1.18 -8.34
N GLN A 397 11.70 -2.25 -8.26
CA GLN A 397 12.57 -2.52 -7.12
C GLN A 397 13.88 -1.78 -7.35
N GLU A 398 13.90 -0.52 -7.03
CA GLU A 398 15.11 0.29 -7.02
C GLU A 398 15.80 0.13 -5.67
N LEU A 399 17.12 -0.08 -5.69
CA LEU A 399 17.88 -0.15 -4.45
C LEU A 399 18.12 1.27 -3.94
N LEU A 400 17.54 1.58 -2.78
CA LEU A 400 17.60 2.92 -2.16
C LEU A 400 18.54 2.98 -0.95
N CYS A 401 19.00 1.84 -0.45
CA CYS A 401 19.95 1.76 0.65
C CYS A 401 20.92 0.59 0.48
N LYS A 402 22.14 0.77 0.97
CA LYS A 402 23.17 -0.27 0.94
C LYS A 402 22.84 -1.37 1.96
N PRO A 403 22.89 -2.66 1.57
CA PRO A 403 22.78 -3.77 2.52
C PRO A 403 23.90 -3.70 3.56
N ARG A 404 23.69 -4.30 4.73
CA ARG A 404 24.68 -4.24 5.81
C ARG A 404 25.82 -5.22 5.64
N GLN A 405 25.50 -6.46 5.24
CA GLN A 405 26.45 -7.59 5.22
C GLN A 405 26.81 -8.05 3.80
N ILE A 406 26.19 -7.51 2.77
CA ILE A 406 26.32 -7.96 1.40
C ILE A 406 26.80 -6.80 0.52
N GLY A 407 27.76 -7.04 -0.35
CA GLY A 407 28.16 -6.07 -1.35
C GLY A 407 26.99 -5.72 -2.29
N VAL A 408 26.87 -4.45 -2.70
CA VAL A 408 25.74 -3.97 -3.52
C VAL A 408 25.56 -4.79 -4.81
N GLU A 409 26.67 -5.16 -5.47
CA GLU A 409 26.65 -5.95 -6.70
C GLU A 409 26.10 -7.36 -6.45
N ASP A 410 26.64 -8.05 -5.45
CA ASP A 410 26.22 -9.41 -5.08
C ASP A 410 24.77 -9.43 -4.61
N PHE A 411 24.37 -8.39 -3.89
CA PHE A 411 22.99 -8.21 -3.43
C PHE A 411 21.99 -8.09 -4.60
N ILE A 412 22.29 -7.22 -5.59
CA ILE A 412 21.43 -7.06 -6.77
C ILE A 412 21.38 -8.36 -7.58
N ASN A 413 22.53 -9.01 -7.79
CA ASN A 413 22.60 -10.26 -8.54
C ASN A 413 21.81 -11.39 -7.85
N SER A 414 21.92 -11.52 -6.54
CA SER A 414 21.18 -12.54 -5.75
C SER A 414 19.69 -12.29 -5.76
N TYR A 415 19.23 -11.04 -5.66
CA TYR A 415 17.82 -10.69 -5.80
C TYR A 415 17.27 -11.00 -7.19
N ILE A 416 18.02 -10.67 -8.24
CA ILE A 416 17.65 -11.01 -9.62
C ILE A 416 17.55 -12.53 -9.79
N ALA A 417 18.46 -13.30 -9.24
CA ALA A 417 18.45 -14.76 -9.29
C ALA A 417 17.23 -15.33 -8.54
N LEU A 418 16.96 -14.86 -7.31
CA LEU A 418 15.81 -15.25 -6.52
C LEU A 418 14.50 -15.00 -7.27
N THR A 419 14.31 -13.77 -7.76
CA THR A 419 13.06 -13.39 -8.44
C THR A 419 12.86 -14.12 -9.78
N LYS A 420 13.93 -14.46 -10.51
CA LYS A 420 13.86 -15.34 -11.69
C LYS A 420 13.37 -16.73 -11.33
N ARG A 421 13.80 -17.28 -10.19
CA ARG A 421 13.43 -18.62 -9.72
C ARG A 421 11.99 -18.67 -9.20
N VAL A 422 11.58 -17.65 -8.45
CA VAL A 422 10.24 -17.58 -7.82
C VAL A 422 9.15 -17.30 -8.85
N TYR A 423 9.36 -16.32 -9.74
CA TYR A 423 8.31 -15.83 -10.67
C TYR A 423 8.45 -16.47 -12.06
N THR A 424 8.02 -17.72 -12.14
CA THR A 424 7.94 -18.48 -13.41
C THR A 424 6.50 -18.89 -13.70
N PHE A 425 6.18 -19.12 -14.97
CA PHE A 425 4.85 -19.63 -15.36
C PHE A 425 4.53 -20.97 -14.68
N LYS A 426 5.51 -21.88 -14.58
CA LYS A 426 5.38 -23.15 -13.87
C LYS A 426 4.95 -22.96 -12.42
N ASN A 427 5.61 -22.03 -11.71
CA ASN A 427 5.30 -21.74 -10.31
C ASN A 427 3.95 -21.04 -10.16
N ALA A 428 3.56 -20.16 -11.11
CA ALA A 428 2.23 -19.53 -11.12
C ALA A 428 1.11 -20.58 -11.19
N VAL A 429 1.21 -21.54 -12.12
CA VAL A 429 0.26 -22.64 -12.26
C VAL A 429 0.28 -23.54 -11.02
N LYS A 430 1.48 -23.91 -10.52
CA LYS A 430 1.64 -24.72 -9.30
C LYS A 430 0.95 -24.09 -8.09
N ARG A 431 1.14 -22.78 -7.84
CA ARG A 431 0.52 -22.07 -6.74
C ARG A 431 -1.00 -22.00 -6.89
N ALA A 432 -1.49 -21.66 -8.08
CA ALA A 432 -2.92 -21.62 -8.34
C ALA A 432 -3.60 -23.00 -8.16
N SER A 433 -2.95 -24.09 -8.58
CA SER A 433 -3.50 -25.46 -8.42
C SER A 433 -3.57 -25.90 -6.96
N ARG A 434 -2.65 -25.43 -6.12
CA ARG A 434 -2.55 -25.75 -4.68
C ARG A 434 -3.29 -24.75 -3.77
N ALA A 435 -3.75 -23.63 -4.32
CA ALA A 435 -4.44 -22.61 -3.54
C ALA A 435 -5.75 -23.18 -2.95
N PRO A 436 -6.00 -22.94 -1.65
CA PRO A 436 -7.17 -23.50 -0.98
C PRO A 436 -8.48 -22.89 -1.50
N SER A 437 -8.46 -21.64 -1.94
CA SER A 437 -9.61 -20.93 -2.49
C SER A 437 -9.18 -20.01 -3.64
N ILE A 438 -10.08 -19.25 -4.24
CA ILE A 438 -9.87 -18.17 -5.24
C ILE A 438 -8.76 -18.46 -6.29
N ARG A 439 -8.64 -19.69 -6.76
CA ARG A 439 -7.55 -20.19 -7.65
C ARG A 439 -7.32 -19.32 -8.88
N GLY A 440 -8.41 -18.84 -9.52
CA GLY A 440 -8.33 -17.96 -10.68
C GLY A 440 -7.66 -16.63 -10.38
N ALA A 441 -7.98 -16.02 -9.23
CA ALA A 441 -7.34 -14.79 -8.78
C ALA A 441 -5.85 -15.04 -8.46
N ILE A 442 -5.52 -16.15 -7.79
CA ILE A 442 -4.12 -16.51 -7.49
C ILE A 442 -3.30 -16.65 -8.78
N LEU A 443 -3.86 -17.31 -9.82
CA LEU A 443 -3.19 -17.40 -11.11
C LEU A 443 -2.95 -16.02 -11.73
N MET A 444 -3.97 -15.18 -11.77
CA MET A 444 -3.88 -13.83 -12.34
C MET A 444 -2.85 -12.97 -11.61
N PHE A 445 -2.83 -12.99 -10.29
CA PHE A 445 -1.82 -12.27 -9.51
C PHE A 445 -0.41 -12.76 -9.81
N ASN A 446 -0.18 -14.07 -9.80
CA ASN A 446 1.15 -14.62 -10.09
C ASN A 446 1.61 -14.26 -11.51
N LEU A 447 0.72 -14.27 -12.52
CA LEU A 447 1.05 -13.84 -13.88
C LEU A 447 1.41 -12.35 -13.95
N ALA A 448 0.67 -11.49 -13.23
CA ALA A 448 0.99 -10.07 -13.12
C ALA A 448 2.36 -9.86 -12.45
N TYR A 449 2.67 -10.63 -11.41
CA TYR A 449 3.97 -10.59 -10.73
C TYR A 449 5.14 -11.04 -11.61
N ILE A 450 4.97 -12.04 -12.47
CA ILE A 450 5.99 -12.41 -13.48
C ILE A 450 6.37 -11.19 -14.32
N HIS A 451 5.38 -10.45 -14.79
CA HIS A 451 5.61 -9.22 -15.57
C HIS A 451 6.27 -8.12 -14.74
N MET A 452 5.72 -7.80 -13.58
CA MET A 452 6.22 -6.73 -12.70
C MET A 452 7.67 -6.97 -12.27
N TYR A 453 7.98 -8.17 -11.79
CA TYR A 453 9.36 -8.51 -11.41
C TYR A 453 10.30 -8.63 -12.62
N GLY A 454 9.75 -8.89 -13.82
CA GLY A 454 10.49 -8.77 -15.08
C GLY A 454 10.96 -7.35 -15.35
N LEU A 455 10.12 -6.35 -15.08
CA LEU A 455 10.47 -4.92 -15.15
C LEU A 455 11.51 -4.56 -14.08
N SER A 456 11.25 -4.92 -12.84
CA SER A 456 12.17 -4.66 -11.72
C SER A 456 13.58 -5.19 -11.95
N ARG A 457 13.70 -6.40 -12.50
CA ARG A 457 15.02 -6.98 -12.86
C ARG A 457 15.76 -6.18 -13.92
N ARG A 458 15.06 -5.59 -14.89
CA ARG A 458 15.68 -4.70 -15.90
C ARG A 458 16.19 -3.41 -15.27
N ASP A 459 15.38 -2.81 -14.42
CA ASP A 459 15.74 -1.54 -13.75
C ASP A 459 16.94 -1.73 -12.82
N LEU A 460 16.96 -2.81 -12.04
CA LEU A 460 18.11 -3.16 -11.20
C LEU A 460 19.36 -3.50 -12.02
N GLY A 461 19.23 -4.19 -13.14
CA GLY A 461 20.34 -4.44 -14.07
C GLY A 461 20.92 -3.16 -14.64
N TYR A 462 20.08 -2.17 -14.95
CA TYR A 462 20.51 -0.86 -15.38
C TYR A 462 21.21 -0.10 -14.26
N GLN A 463 20.64 -0.06 -13.05
CA GLN A 463 21.25 0.55 -11.88
C GLN A 463 22.64 -0.05 -11.58
N LEU A 464 22.76 -1.39 -11.67
CA LEU A 464 24.04 -2.09 -11.48
C LEU A 464 25.10 -1.68 -12.53
N LYS A 465 24.69 -1.50 -13.78
CA LYS A 465 25.60 -1.06 -14.85
C LYS A 465 26.16 0.33 -14.53
N HIS A 466 25.33 1.29 -14.17
CA HIS A 466 25.79 2.64 -13.80
C HIS A 466 26.71 2.66 -12.60
N LEU A 467 26.41 1.88 -11.56
CA LEU A 467 27.28 1.76 -10.39
C LEU A 467 28.69 1.22 -10.75
N LYS A 468 28.82 0.42 -11.81
CA LYS A 468 30.10 -0.06 -12.31
C LYS A 468 30.83 0.99 -13.15
N GLU A 469 30.11 1.75 -13.95
CA GLU A 469 30.66 2.83 -14.78
C GLU A 469 31.25 3.95 -13.91
N ASP A 470 30.49 4.41 -12.89
CA ASP A 470 30.99 5.42 -11.93
C ASP A 470 32.27 4.98 -11.21
N ARG A 471 32.35 3.69 -10.80
CA ARG A 471 33.59 3.15 -10.20
C ARG A 471 34.76 3.14 -11.17
N SER A 472 34.51 2.86 -12.46
CA SER A 472 35.57 2.82 -13.47
C SER A 472 36.12 4.21 -13.84
N GLU A 473 35.28 5.25 -13.75
CA GLU A 473 35.71 6.64 -13.97
C GLU A 473 36.59 7.17 -12.82
N HIS A 474 36.26 6.79 -11.58
CA HIS A 474 37.08 7.15 -10.40
C HIS A 474 38.41 6.38 -10.29
N LEU A 475 38.61 5.31 -11.07
CA LEU A 475 39.84 4.51 -11.11
C LEU A 475 40.73 4.82 -12.30
N LYS A 476 40.40 5.79 -13.16
CA LYS A 476 41.32 6.25 -14.21
C LYS A 476 42.41 7.09 -13.57
N PRO A 477 43.70 6.73 -13.70
CA PRO A 477 44.79 7.56 -13.21
C PRO A 477 44.76 8.90 -13.92
N VAL A 478 44.93 9.98 -13.14
CA VAL A 478 45.10 11.36 -13.61
C VAL A 478 46.40 11.47 -14.40
#